data_4d8cc49e4c37ddfe2dba57945e0b6666
#
_entry.id   4d8cc49e4c37ddfe2dba57945e0b6666
#
_cell.length_a   1.000
_cell.length_b   1.000
_cell.length_c   1.000
_cell.angle_alpha   90.00
_cell.angle_beta   90.00
_cell.angle_gamma   90.00
#
_symmetry.space_group_name_H-M   'P 1'
#
loop_
_entity.id
_entity.type
_entity.pdbx_description
1 polymer ?
#
loop_
_entity_poly.entity_id
_entity_poly.type
_entity_poly.pdbx_seq_one_letter_code
_entity_poly.pdbx_strand_id
1 'polypeptide(L)'
;MKFKSIQTTVAALAGAIVLAVVVALVVYAMYAGNRTQAMVKEQTQAILEKVINERLITLAKAQSNAIQRELEYAMTVAIDMADLAALATPSSPGTPATINTDRAALAATVKHFLENNPKLIDAYMAWEPDALDGSDALFAGQKETGSDDNGRFMPWWYRDAQRNLVLEPVGDVESTKLLETGVRSGEYYLCPRETGKACVIDPAPYELAGKMVLMTSFNAPIMVGGQFRGIAGNDLAVDFIQDLLVSADKELYEGAGELALISNNQRLVAYTKDASLIGKPASEAMDTSDNDSLRKLAAGEPVINRDDEQGELEIFYPVTVGDTNVKWALVLKLPIKAVMADLHTLQSDLSARADA
;
A
#
# COMPACT_ATOMS: atom_id res chain seq x y z
N MET A 1 -60.91 56.47 -24.37
CA MET A 1 -61.61 55.53 -25.29
C MET A 1 -63.06 55.34 -24.80
N LYS A 2 -64.05 55.76 -25.59
CA LYS A 2 -65.51 55.52 -25.30
C LYS A 2 -65.89 54.14 -25.85
N PHE A 3 -66.05 53.16 -24.98
CA PHE A 3 -66.60 51.87 -25.38
C PHE A 3 -68.06 52.07 -25.94
N LYS A 4 -68.25 51.72 -27.19
CA LYS A 4 -69.53 52.03 -27.91
C LYS A 4 -70.72 51.07 -27.56
N SER A 5 -70.48 50.03 -26.76
CA SER A 5 -71.58 49.22 -26.21
C SER A 5 -71.12 48.42 -24.98
N ILE A 6 -72.05 48.05 -24.09
CA ILE A 6 -71.77 47.21 -22.92
C ILE A 6 -71.21 45.83 -23.34
N GLN A 7 -71.64 45.32 -24.47
CA GLN A 7 -71.16 44.02 -25.01
C GLN A 7 -69.69 44.07 -25.40
N THR A 8 -69.20 45.15 -26.00
CA THR A 8 -67.80 45.31 -26.35
C THR A 8 -66.89 45.50 -25.12
N THR A 9 -67.41 46.08 -24.06
CA THR A 9 -66.66 46.25 -22.80
C THR A 9 -66.55 44.90 -22.06
N VAL A 10 -67.64 44.14 -22.02
CA VAL A 10 -67.62 42.77 -21.40
C VAL A 10 -66.75 41.81 -22.19
N ALA A 11 -66.83 41.83 -23.54
CA ALA A 11 -65.98 41.01 -24.39
C ALA A 11 -64.45 41.38 -24.23
N ALA A 12 -64.14 42.68 -24.14
CA ALA A 12 -62.75 43.13 -23.89
C ALA A 12 -62.26 42.73 -22.49
N LEU A 13 -63.12 42.83 -21.48
CA LEU A 13 -62.74 42.40 -20.10
C LEU A 13 -62.54 40.88 -20.00
N ALA A 14 -63.45 40.10 -20.61
CA ALA A 14 -63.26 38.64 -20.66
C ALA A 14 -62.02 38.23 -21.45
N GLY A 15 -61.73 38.85 -22.58
CA GLY A 15 -60.50 38.61 -23.33
C GLY A 15 -59.27 38.95 -22.56
N ALA A 16 -59.22 40.08 -21.80
CA ALA A 16 -58.13 40.47 -20.96
C ALA A 16 -57.86 39.46 -19.80
N ILE A 17 -58.97 38.96 -19.19
CA ILE A 17 -58.86 37.93 -18.14
C ILE A 17 -58.26 36.61 -18.70
N VAL A 18 -58.75 36.14 -19.84
CA VAL A 18 -58.31 34.92 -20.51
C VAL A 18 -56.80 35.09 -20.87
N LEU A 19 -56.41 36.24 -21.46
CA LEU A 19 -55.03 36.52 -21.79
C LEU A 19 -54.12 36.53 -20.53
N ALA A 20 -54.55 37.14 -19.44
CA ALA A 20 -53.83 37.16 -18.16
C ALA A 20 -53.65 35.75 -17.59
N VAL A 21 -54.65 34.90 -17.65
CA VAL A 21 -54.59 33.50 -17.21
C VAL A 21 -53.61 32.69 -18.09
N VAL A 22 -53.69 32.86 -19.42
CA VAL A 22 -52.76 32.16 -20.34
C VAL A 22 -51.31 32.60 -20.08
N VAL A 23 -51.05 33.90 -19.93
CA VAL A 23 -49.72 34.42 -19.61
C VAL A 23 -49.24 33.86 -18.26
N ALA A 24 -50.05 33.84 -17.24
CA ALA A 24 -49.73 33.28 -15.94
C ALA A 24 -49.37 31.78 -16.00
N LEU A 25 -50.14 31.00 -16.79
CA LEU A 25 -49.89 29.58 -17.03
C LEU A 25 -48.56 29.33 -17.77
N VAL A 26 -48.26 30.14 -18.79
CA VAL A 26 -47.01 30.04 -19.55
C VAL A 26 -45.83 30.37 -18.64
N VAL A 27 -45.92 31.45 -17.87
CA VAL A 27 -44.86 31.84 -16.91
C VAL A 27 -44.67 30.74 -15.85
N TYR A 28 -45.75 30.19 -15.33
CA TYR A 28 -45.69 29.07 -14.37
C TYR A 28 -45.07 27.82 -14.99
N ALA A 29 -45.43 27.45 -16.19
CA ALA A 29 -44.88 26.31 -16.92
C ALA A 29 -43.37 26.48 -17.16
N MET A 30 -42.95 27.70 -17.60
CA MET A 30 -41.53 28.01 -17.75
C MET A 30 -40.77 27.95 -16.42
N TYR A 31 -41.32 28.52 -15.36
CA TYR A 31 -40.72 28.48 -14.02
C TYR A 31 -40.60 27.04 -13.48
N ALA A 32 -41.68 26.26 -13.58
CA ALA A 32 -41.71 24.86 -13.16
C ALA A 32 -40.75 24.00 -14.00
N GLY A 33 -40.66 24.21 -15.32
CA GLY A 33 -39.74 23.53 -16.22
C GLY A 33 -38.29 23.80 -15.86
N ASN A 34 -37.92 25.07 -15.65
CA ASN A 34 -36.55 25.45 -15.28
C ASN A 34 -36.15 24.88 -13.91
N ARG A 35 -37.06 24.89 -12.95
CA ARG A 35 -36.78 24.32 -11.61
C ARG A 35 -36.62 22.80 -11.66
N THR A 36 -37.44 22.10 -12.46
CA THR A 36 -37.34 20.65 -12.66
C THR A 36 -36.04 20.29 -13.35
N GLN A 37 -35.60 21.04 -14.39
CA GLN A 37 -34.33 20.82 -15.06
C GLN A 37 -33.14 21.04 -14.13
N ALA A 38 -33.19 22.10 -13.30
CA ALA A 38 -32.12 22.34 -12.32
C ALA A 38 -32.01 21.21 -11.29
N MET A 39 -33.16 20.73 -10.76
CA MET A 39 -33.20 19.63 -9.80
C MET A 39 -32.70 18.30 -10.41
N VAL A 40 -33.15 17.99 -11.66
CA VAL A 40 -32.70 16.79 -12.38
C VAL A 40 -31.16 16.85 -12.62
N LYS A 41 -30.66 18.02 -13.03
CA LYS A 41 -29.23 18.21 -13.24
C LYS A 41 -28.43 17.99 -11.95
N GLU A 42 -28.87 18.58 -10.84
CA GLU A 42 -28.23 18.43 -9.53
C GLU A 42 -28.22 16.97 -9.04
N GLN A 43 -29.37 16.30 -9.12
CA GLN A 43 -29.49 14.88 -8.75
C GLN A 43 -28.64 13.98 -9.65
N THR A 44 -28.62 14.26 -10.96
CA THR A 44 -27.79 13.48 -11.90
C THR A 44 -26.30 13.67 -11.60
N GLN A 45 -25.86 14.89 -11.30
CA GLN A 45 -24.48 15.16 -10.89
C GLN A 45 -24.12 14.42 -9.59
N ALA A 46 -24.97 14.49 -8.56
CA ALA A 46 -24.73 13.81 -7.30
C ALA A 46 -24.64 12.26 -7.46
N ILE A 47 -25.51 11.69 -8.31
CA ILE A 47 -25.45 10.25 -8.63
C ILE A 47 -24.14 9.93 -9.37
N LEU A 48 -23.78 10.74 -10.35
CA LEU A 48 -22.56 10.54 -11.13
C LEU A 48 -21.30 10.62 -10.26
N GLU A 49 -21.21 11.62 -9.39
CA GLU A 49 -20.11 11.75 -8.42
C GLU A 49 -20.03 10.53 -7.50
N LYS A 50 -21.15 10.05 -7.00
CA LYS A 50 -21.19 8.84 -6.17
C LYS A 50 -20.66 7.61 -6.92
N VAL A 51 -21.12 7.40 -8.16
CA VAL A 51 -20.68 6.28 -9.01
C VAL A 51 -19.18 6.37 -9.31
N ILE A 52 -18.68 7.58 -9.61
CA ILE A 52 -17.25 7.84 -9.81
C ILE A 52 -16.46 7.45 -8.56
N ASN A 53 -16.85 7.95 -7.40
CA ASN A 53 -16.14 7.71 -6.15
C ASN A 53 -16.13 6.22 -5.80
N GLU A 54 -17.25 5.50 -5.93
CA GLU A 54 -17.32 4.06 -5.69
C GLU A 54 -16.42 3.27 -6.64
N ARG A 55 -16.37 3.66 -7.91
CA ARG A 55 -15.49 3.05 -8.90
C ARG A 55 -14.00 3.30 -8.59
N LEU A 56 -13.64 4.52 -8.25
CA LEU A 56 -12.27 4.89 -7.90
C LEU A 56 -11.78 4.17 -6.64
N ILE A 57 -12.62 4.07 -5.61
CA ILE A 57 -12.33 3.26 -4.42
C ILE A 57 -12.12 1.79 -4.80
N THR A 58 -12.97 1.26 -5.69
CA THR A 58 -12.85 -0.14 -6.14
C THR A 58 -11.54 -0.38 -6.90
N LEU A 59 -11.13 0.54 -7.76
CA LEU A 59 -9.85 0.50 -8.47
C LEU A 59 -8.67 0.59 -7.50
N ALA A 60 -8.68 1.57 -6.60
CA ALA A 60 -7.64 1.74 -5.58
C ALA A 60 -7.52 0.48 -4.70
N LYS A 61 -8.65 -0.12 -4.30
CA LYS A 61 -8.70 -1.38 -3.57
C LYS A 61 -8.07 -2.53 -4.36
N ALA A 62 -8.36 -2.64 -5.65
CA ALA A 62 -7.81 -3.70 -6.48
C ALA A 62 -6.28 -3.60 -6.57
N GLN A 63 -5.75 -2.39 -6.77
CA GLN A 63 -4.31 -2.14 -6.81
C GLN A 63 -3.64 -2.34 -5.45
N SER A 64 -4.26 -1.82 -4.38
CA SER A 64 -3.79 -2.05 -3.01
C SER A 64 -3.72 -3.55 -2.69
N ASN A 65 -4.75 -4.32 -3.03
CA ASN A 65 -4.76 -5.77 -2.82
C ASN A 65 -3.67 -6.49 -3.63
N ALA A 66 -3.32 -6.00 -4.83
CA ALA A 66 -2.25 -6.57 -5.63
C ALA A 66 -0.89 -6.37 -4.94
N ILE A 67 -0.61 -5.16 -4.46
CA ILE A 67 0.60 -4.84 -3.69
C ILE A 67 0.60 -5.64 -2.38
N GLN A 68 -0.50 -5.63 -1.64
CA GLN A 68 -0.64 -6.32 -0.37
C GLN A 68 -0.32 -7.82 -0.49
N ARG A 69 -0.77 -8.51 -1.54
CA ARG A 69 -0.45 -9.93 -1.75
C ARG A 69 1.05 -10.20 -1.87
N GLU A 70 1.80 -9.31 -2.50
CA GLU A 70 3.25 -9.47 -2.62
C GLU A 70 3.97 -9.24 -1.28
N LEU A 71 3.51 -8.26 -0.51
CA LEU A 71 4.05 -7.99 0.82
C LEU A 71 3.68 -9.10 1.81
N GLU A 72 2.44 -9.60 1.78
CA GLU A 72 1.97 -10.72 2.61
C GLU A 72 2.68 -12.03 2.25
N TYR A 73 3.00 -12.25 0.98
CA TYR A 73 3.80 -13.38 0.57
C TYR A 73 5.18 -13.38 1.24
N ALA A 74 5.90 -12.26 1.22
CA ALA A 74 7.19 -12.14 1.89
C ALA A 74 7.07 -12.33 3.40
N MET A 75 6.03 -11.74 4.03
CA MET A 75 5.74 -11.93 5.46
C MET A 75 5.43 -13.38 5.80
N THR A 76 4.67 -14.09 4.97
CA THR A 76 4.35 -15.50 5.18
C THR A 76 5.62 -16.36 5.19
N VAL A 77 6.54 -16.11 4.26
CA VAL A 77 7.84 -16.81 4.23
C VAL A 77 8.64 -16.55 5.51
N ALA A 78 8.65 -15.32 6.02
CA ALA A 78 9.34 -15.00 7.28
C ALA A 78 8.70 -15.73 8.49
N ILE A 79 7.36 -15.81 8.55
CA ILE A 79 6.62 -16.53 9.60
C ILE A 79 6.90 -18.03 9.53
N ASP A 80 6.82 -18.63 8.34
CA ASP A 80 7.09 -20.06 8.14
C ASP A 80 8.52 -20.43 8.57
N MET A 81 9.50 -19.58 8.25
CA MET A 81 10.88 -19.75 8.70
C MET A 81 11.00 -19.63 10.23
N ALA A 82 10.31 -18.66 10.85
CA ALA A 82 10.35 -18.46 12.29
C ALA A 82 9.69 -19.63 13.04
N ASP A 83 8.57 -20.15 12.55
CA ASP A 83 7.89 -21.31 13.12
C ASP A 83 8.75 -22.56 13.05
N LEU A 84 9.41 -22.80 11.92
CA LEU A 84 10.36 -23.90 11.77
C LEU A 84 11.56 -23.74 12.72
N ALA A 85 12.11 -22.54 12.83
CA ALA A 85 13.21 -22.24 13.74
C ALA A 85 12.80 -22.44 15.21
N ALA A 86 11.56 -22.11 15.57
CA ALA A 86 11.03 -22.35 16.92
C ALA A 86 10.97 -23.84 17.27
N LEU A 87 10.60 -24.70 16.32
CA LEU A 87 10.62 -26.16 16.51
C LEU A 87 12.03 -26.72 16.68
N ALA A 88 13.02 -26.08 16.08
CA ALA A 88 14.44 -26.45 16.16
C ALA A 88 15.15 -25.88 17.39
N THR A 89 14.50 -24.99 18.13
CA THR A 89 15.10 -24.31 19.30
C THR A 89 14.61 -24.97 20.61
N PRO A 90 15.50 -25.36 21.53
CA PRO A 90 15.15 -25.90 22.84
C PRO A 90 14.34 -24.90 23.67
N SER A 91 13.33 -25.38 24.40
CA SER A 91 12.52 -24.54 25.30
C SER A 91 13.28 -24.07 26.54
N SER A 92 14.30 -24.83 26.96
CA SER A 92 15.19 -24.51 28.09
C SER A 92 16.53 -25.22 27.90
N PRO A 93 17.63 -24.71 28.50
CA PRO A 93 18.90 -25.42 28.50
C PRO A 93 18.78 -26.88 28.96
N GLY A 94 19.29 -27.82 28.15
CA GLY A 94 19.25 -29.25 28.43
C GLY A 94 17.95 -29.95 28.07
N THR A 95 16.93 -29.26 27.54
CA THR A 95 15.74 -29.89 26.96
C THR A 95 15.95 -30.13 25.46
N PRO A 96 15.44 -31.26 24.90
CA PRO A 96 15.53 -31.44 23.44
C PRO A 96 14.58 -30.51 22.72
N ALA A 97 15.00 -30.00 21.54
CA ALA A 97 14.13 -29.34 20.60
C ALA A 97 13.10 -30.33 20.03
N THR A 98 12.00 -29.82 19.49
CA THR A 98 10.98 -30.66 18.84
C THR A 98 11.53 -31.34 17.58
N ILE A 99 12.36 -30.60 16.83
CA ILE A 99 13.10 -31.12 15.67
C ILE A 99 14.59 -31.11 16.04
N ASN A 100 15.21 -32.30 16.00
CA ASN A 100 16.65 -32.40 16.19
C ASN A 100 17.35 -32.02 14.89
N THR A 101 18.05 -30.88 14.90
CA THR A 101 18.77 -30.35 13.75
C THR A 101 20.04 -29.62 14.21
N ASP A 102 20.95 -29.38 13.30
CA ASP A 102 22.17 -28.63 13.56
C ASP A 102 22.21 -27.29 12.78
N ARG A 103 23.22 -26.47 13.04
CA ARG A 103 23.41 -25.16 12.41
C ARG A 103 23.52 -25.27 10.90
N ALA A 104 24.20 -26.29 10.39
CA ALA A 104 24.39 -26.50 8.96
C ALA A 104 23.06 -26.81 8.26
N ALA A 105 22.21 -27.65 8.87
CA ALA A 105 20.89 -27.98 8.36
C ALA A 105 19.94 -26.76 8.39
N LEU A 106 20.02 -25.92 9.45
CA LEU A 106 19.25 -24.69 9.53
C LEU A 106 19.71 -23.66 8.49
N ALA A 107 21.03 -23.46 8.32
CA ALA A 107 21.56 -22.58 7.28
C ALA A 107 21.14 -23.07 5.87
N ALA A 108 21.19 -24.40 5.62
CA ALA A 108 20.72 -24.98 4.37
C ALA A 108 19.18 -24.78 4.18
N THR A 109 18.41 -24.78 5.26
CA THR A 109 16.97 -24.49 5.22
C THR A 109 16.70 -23.05 4.82
N VAL A 110 17.40 -22.06 5.38
CA VAL A 110 17.31 -20.65 4.96
C VAL A 110 17.64 -20.50 3.48
N LYS A 111 18.71 -21.17 3.02
CA LYS A 111 19.08 -21.23 1.59
C LYS A 111 17.92 -21.75 0.74
N HIS A 112 17.30 -22.85 1.15
CA HIS A 112 16.21 -23.47 0.43
C HIS A 112 14.99 -22.56 0.34
N PHE A 113 14.65 -21.83 1.41
CA PHE A 113 13.61 -20.80 1.34
C PHE A 113 13.93 -19.74 0.30
N LEU A 114 15.16 -19.21 0.28
CA LEU A 114 15.56 -18.21 -0.71
C LEU A 114 15.54 -18.78 -2.15
N GLU A 115 16.00 -20.00 -2.36
CA GLU A 115 16.01 -20.66 -3.68
C GLU A 115 14.60 -20.78 -4.27
N ASN A 116 13.62 -21.13 -3.43
CA ASN A 116 12.23 -21.34 -3.85
C ASN A 116 11.42 -20.04 -3.93
N ASN A 117 11.97 -18.92 -3.48
CA ASN A 117 11.31 -17.62 -3.46
C ASN A 117 12.11 -16.58 -4.26
N PRO A 118 12.07 -16.64 -5.61
CA PRO A 118 12.97 -15.86 -6.48
C PRO A 118 12.72 -14.33 -6.43
N LYS A 119 11.61 -13.87 -5.88
CA LYS A 119 11.29 -12.46 -5.67
C LYS A 119 12.08 -11.86 -4.51
N LEU A 120 12.45 -12.69 -3.52
CA LEU A 120 13.24 -12.27 -2.38
C LEU A 120 14.70 -12.07 -2.80
N ILE A 121 15.33 -11.02 -2.28
CA ILE A 121 16.75 -10.76 -2.54
C ILE A 121 17.64 -11.51 -1.56
N ASP A 122 17.12 -11.80 -0.37
CA ASP A 122 17.79 -12.55 0.67
C ASP A 122 16.78 -13.28 1.59
N ALA A 123 17.34 -14.08 2.52
CA ALA A 123 16.62 -14.68 3.64
C ALA A 123 17.61 -14.94 4.79
N TYR A 124 17.16 -14.78 6.02
CA TYR A 124 17.99 -14.91 7.19
C TYR A 124 17.25 -15.38 8.43
N MET A 125 18.02 -15.88 9.38
CA MET A 125 17.62 -16.08 10.75
C MET A 125 18.69 -15.48 11.67
N ALA A 126 18.30 -15.02 12.86
CA ALA A 126 19.25 -14.54 13.85
C ALA A 126 18.75 -14.89 15.25
N TRP A 127 19.49 -15.71 15.96
CA TRP A 127 19.14 -16.09 17.33
C TRP A 127 19.72 -15.11 18.36
N GLU A 128 19.12 -15.05 19.54
CA GLU A 128 19.75 -14.46 20.73
C GLU A 128 21.01 -15.25 21.07
N PRO A 129 22.01 -14.63 21.77
CA PRO A 129 23.20 -15.34 22.18
C PRO A 129 22.89 -16.65 22.92
N ASP A 130 23.56 -17.73 22.52
CA ASP A 130 23.41 -19.09 23.05
C ASP A 130 21.97 -19.66 23.01
N ALA A 131 21.04 -19.02 22.28
CA ALA A 131 19.62 -19.37 22.34
C ALA A 131 19.26 -20.60 21.51
N LEU A 132 20.04 -20.96 20.49
CA LEU A 132 19.77 -22.13 19.64
C LEU A 132 20.18 -23.43 20.33
N ASP A 133 21.48 -23.54 20.70
CA ASP A 133 22.10 -24.80 21.13
C ASP A 133 23.01 -24.64 22.37
N GLY A 134 23.16 -23.41 22.88
CA GLY A 134 24.05 -23.12 24.01
C GLY A 134 25.55 -23.27 23.68
N SER A 135 25.91 -23.22 22.42
CA SER A 135 27.25 -23.59 21.93
C SER A 135 27.95 -22.50 21.11
N ASP A 136 27.52 -21.26 21.19
CA ASP A 136 28.06 -20.15 20.37
C ASP A 136 29.60 -20.10 20.44
N ALA A 137 30.17 -20.24 21.63
CA ALA A 137 31.62 -20.20 21.80
C ALA A 137 32.42 -21.22 20.95
N LEU A 138 31.78 -22.35 20.56
CA LEU A 138 32.42 -23.37 19.70
C LEU A 138 32.43 -22.95 18.22
N PHE A 139 31.61 -21.97 17.86
CA PHE A 139 31.44 -21.50 16.47
C PHE A 139 32.00 -20.08 16.26
N ALA A 140 32.73 -19.54 17.23
CA ALA A 140 33.29 -18.18 17.14
C ALA A 140 34.13 -18.00 15.88
N GLY A 141 33.80 -17.00 15.07
CA GLY A 141 34.46 -16.65 13.82
C GLY A 141 34.22 -17.59 12.62
N GLN A 142 33.35 -18.60 12.77
CA GLN A 142 33.02 -19.54 11.68
C GLN A 142 31.94 -18.97 10.74
N LYS A 143 32.31 -17.92 9.99
CA LYS A 143 31.37 -17.21 9.10
C LYS A 143 30.75 -18.09 8.01
N GLU A 144 31.47 -19.12 7.58
CA GLU A 144 31.00 -20.12 6.61
C GLU A 144 29.87 -21.00 7.15
N THR A 145 29.62 -20.98 8.46
CA THR A 145 28.45 -21.63 9.09
C THR A 145 27.30 -20.65 9.33
N GLY A 146 27.45 -19.37 9.03
CA GLY A 146 26.51 -18.30 9.37
C GLY A 146 26.64 -17.83 10.82
N SER A 147 27.80 -18.07 11.48
CA SER A 147 28.07 -17.60 12.84
C SER A 147 28.95 -16.36 12.83
N ASP A 148 28.70 -15.40 13.73
CA ASP A 148 29.48 -14.18 13.85
C ASP A 148 30.84 -14.39 14.54
N ASP A 149 31.55 -13.31 14.79
CA ASP A 149 32.88 -13.36 15.48
C ASP A 149 32.77 -13.89 16.93
N ASN A 150 31.59 -13.84 17.55
CA ASN A 150 31.33 -14.39 18.88
C ASN A 150 30.68 -15.80 18.81
N GLY A 151 30.40 -16.30 17.62
CA GLY A 151 29.75 -17.58 17.38
C GLY A 151 28.22 -17.58 17.43
N ARG A 152 27.61 -16.41 17.64
CA ARG A 152 26.16 -16.25 17.57
C ARG A 152 25.66 -16.68 16.19
N PHE A 153 24.66 -17.56 16.16
CA PHE A 153 24.17 -18.12 14.92
C PHE A 153 23.18 -17.19 14.24
N MET A 154 23.60 -16.62 13.11
CA MET A 154 22.86 -15.60 12.36
C MET A 154 23.01 -15.81 10.84
N PRO A 155 22.64 -16.98 10.29
CA PRO A 155 22.82 -17.28 8.87
C PRO A 155 22.00 -16.34 7.99
N TRP A 156 22.69 -15.68 7.06
CA TRP A 156 22.10 -14.80 6.05
C TRP A 156 22.54 -15.25 4.67
N TRP A 157 21.58 -15.71 3.89
CA TRP A 157 21.79 -16.05 2.50
C TRP A 157 21.25 -14.93 1.61
N TYR A 158 22.07 -14.46 0.70
CA TYR A 158 21.70 -13.43 -0.26
C TYR A 158 22.19 -13.77 -1.67
N ARG A 159 21.64 -13.08 -2.66
CA ARG A 159 22.05 -13.19 -4.07
C ARG A 159 23.07 -12.09 -4.38
N ASP A 160 24.28 -12.47 -4.80
CA ASP A 160 25.28 -11.52 -5.28
C ASP A 160 24.88 -10.92 -6.65
N ALA A 161 25.72 -10.02 -7.19
CA ALA A 161 25.48 -9.38 -8.49
C ALA A 161 25.43 -10.36 -9.67
N GLN A 162 26.00 -11.55 -9.52
CA GLN A 162 25.97 -12.65 -10.49
C GLN A 162 24.84 -13.65 -10.20
N ARG A 163 23.99 -13.36 -9.18
CA ARG A 163 22.91 -14.20 -8.68
C ARG A 163 23.35 -15.51 -8.03
N ASN A 164 24.64 -15.64 -7.64
CA ASN A 164 25.07 -16.73 -6.80
C ASN A 164 24.57 -16.53 -5.37
N LEU A 165 24.34 -17.64 -4.67
CA LEU A 165 23.97 -17.61 -3.26
C LEU A 165 25.23 -17.58 -2.39
N VAL A 166 25.27 -16.57 -1.53
CA VAL A 166 26.38 -16.34 -0.57
C VAL A 166 25.84 -16.44 0.85
N LEU A 167 26.58 -17.10 1.73
CA LEU A 167 26.29 -17.19 3.16
C LEU A 167 27.25 -16.30 3.95
N GLU A 168 26.70 -15.43 4.76
CA GLU A 168 27.41 -14.63 5.75
C GLU A 168 26.57 -14.54 7.04
N PRO A 169 27.13 -14.18 8.19
CA PRO A 169 26.34 -13.79 9.34
C PRO A 169 25.70 -12.43 9.11
N VAL A 170 24.39 -12.27 9.41
CA VAL A 170 23.73 -10.97 9.34
C VAL A 170 24.31 -10.03 10.41
N GLY A 171 24.55 -8.76 10.03
CA GLY A 171 25.19 -7.78 10.91
C GLY A 171 24.22 -6.78 11.54
N ASP A 172 24.75 -5.95 12.44
CA ASP A 172 24.08 -4.77 13.04
C ASP A 172 22.70 -5.04 13.71
N VAL A 173 22.44 -6.29 14.09
CA VAL A 173 21.13 -6.72 14.62
C VAL A 173 20.62 -5.90 15.82
N GLU A 174 21.52 -5.35 16.64
CA GLU A 174 21.15 -4.55 17.83
C GLU A 174 21.44 -3.06 17.67
N SER A 175 21.80 -2.62 16.47
CA SER A 175 22.16 -1.22 16.22
C SER A 175 20.93 -0.32 16.24
N THR A 176 20.99 0.70 17.12
CA THR A 176 19.97 1.77 17.19
C THR A 176 20.33 2.99 16.36
N LYS A 177 21.44 2.94 15.59
CA LYS A 177 21.86 4.04 14.72
C LYS A 177 20.80 4.28 13.66
N LEU A 178 20.38 5.52 13.51
CA LEU A 178 19.43 5.89 12.47
C LEU A 178 20.10 5.95 11.10
N LEU A 179 19.48 5.31 10.13
CA LEU A 179 19.78 5.46 8.71
C LEU A 179 19.18 6.76 8.19
N GLU A 180 19.54 7.18 6.99
CA GLU A 180 19.04 8.41 6.37
C GLU A 180 17.49 8.41 6.17
N THR A 181 16.88 7.25 6.12
CA THR A 181 15.43 7.08 6.05
C THR A 181 14.72 7.19 7.41
N GLY A 182 15.48 7.41 8.50
CA GLY A 182 14.93 7.48 9.86
C GLY A 182 14.67 6.12 10.51
N VAL A 183 14.98 5.02 9.82
CA VAL A 183 14.88 3.65 10.34
C VAL A 183 16.16 3.33 11.14
N ARG A 184 16.07 2.63 12.28
CA ARG A 184 17.25 2.10 12.99
C ARG A 184 17.93 1.04 12.13
N SER A 185 19.27 0.99 12.06
CA SER A 185 19.95 0.00 11.21
C SER A 185 19.66 -1.45 11.64
N GLY A 186 19.41 -1.70 12.93
CA GLY A 186 18.98 -3.01 13.45
C GLY A 186 17.46 -3.17 13.59
N GLU A 187 16.64 -2.33 12.97
CA GLU A 187 15.17 -2.34 13.15
C GLU A 187 14.53 -3.69 12.81
N TYR A 188 15.06 -4.37 11.80
CA TYR A 188 14.62 -5.70 11.38
C TYR A 188 14.71 -6.76 12.48
N TYR A 189 15.61 -6.58 13.45
CA TYR A 189 15.74 -7.41 14.64
C TYR A 189 15.03 -6.80 15.86
N LEU A 190 15.20 -5.50 16.06
CA LEU A 190 14.71 -4.80 17.24
C LEU A 190 13.19 -4.74 17.29
N CYS A 191 12.49 -4.50 16.16
CA CYS A 191 11.03 -4.43 16.15
C CYS A 191 10.39 -5.76 16.62
N PRO A 192 10.70 -6.94 16.05
CA PRO A 192 10.13 -8.20 16.55
C PRO A 192 10.53 -8.53 17.99
N ARG A 193 11.75 -8.16 18.41
CA ARG A 193 12.22 -8.36 19.78
C ARG A 193 11.45 -7.52 20.80
N GLU A 194 11.21 -6.26 20.49
CA GLU A 194 10.53 -5.30 21.36
C GLU A 194 9.01 -5.52 21.42
N THR A 195 8.42 -5.96 20.30
CA THR A 195 6.96 -6.11 20.18
C THR A 195 6.46 -7.53 20.41
N GLY A 196 7.31 -8.55 20.22
CA GLY A 196 6.92 -9.95 20.18
C GLY A 196 6.03 -10.30 18.99
N LYS A 197 5.98 -9.46 17.95
CA LYS A 197 5.12 -9.61 16.77
C LYS A 197 5.93 -9.55 15.49
N ALA A 198 5.33 -10.05 14.41
CA ALA A 198 5.87 -9.84 13.08
C ALA A 198 5.89 -8.35 12.71
N CYS A 199 6.96 -7.92 12.06
CA CYS A 199 7.19 -6.53 11.67
C CYS A 199 7.55 -6.43 10.20
N VAL A 200 7.01 -5.41 9.53
CA VAL A 200 7.53 -4.91 8.27
C VAL A 200 8.31 -3.64 8.55
N ILE A 201 9.52 -3.58 8.04
CA ILE A 201 10.38 -2.41 8.23
C ILE A 201 10.27 -1.53 6.99
N ASP A 202 10.03 -0.24 7.21
CA ASP A 202 9.99 0.75 6.14
C ASP A 202 11.30 0.74 5.32
N PRO A 203 11.26 1.08 4.04
CA PRO A 203 12.43 1.04 3.18
C PRO A 203 13.64 1.74 3.76
N ALA A 204 14.74 1.02 3.80
CA ALA A 204 16.02 1.52 4.27
C ALA A 204 17.17 1.01 3.40
N PRO A 205 18.27 1.80 3.27
CA PRO A 205 19.41 1.38 2.50
C PRO A 205 20.29 0.44 3.34
N TYR A 206 20.51 -0.78 2.83
CA TYR A 206 21.46 -1.75 3.39
C TYR A 206 22.50 -2.17 2.36
N GLU A 207 23.67 -2.57 2.85
CA GLU A 207 24.72 -3.07 1.97
C GLU A 207 24.45 -4.55 1.62
N LEU A 208 24.36 -4.83 0.32
CA LEU A 208 24.20 -6.17 -0.22
C LEU A 208 25.27 -6.40 -1.29
N ALA A 209 26.17 -7.35 -1.09
CA ALA A 209 27.25 -7.66 -2.02
C ALA A 209 28.09 -6.43 -2.44
N GLY A 210 28.43 -5.55 -1.50
CA GLY A 210 29.21 -4.32 -1.74
C GLY A 210 28.44 -3.19 -2.41
N LYS A 211 27.11 -3.27 -2.49
CA LYS A 211 26.25 -2.21 -3.04
C LYS A 211 25.18 -1.82 -2.04
N MET A 212 24.88 -0.53 -1.96
CA MET A 212 23.69 -0.06 -1.21
C MET A 212 22.44 -0.38 -2.00
N VAL A 213 21.52 -1.12 -1.39
CA VAL A 213 20.23 -1.50 -1.94
C VAL A 213 19.14 -0.97 -1.01
N LEU A 214 18.18 -0.26 -1.56
CA LEU A 214 16.99 0.14 -0.81
C LEU A 214 16.03 -1.05 -0.77
N MET A 215 15.72 -1.52 0.44
CA MET A 215 14.90 -2.72 0.65
C MET A 215 13.92 -2.53 1.80
N THR A 216 12.84 -3.26 1.78
CA THR A 216 11.89 -3.40 2.88
C THR A 216 11.99 -4.80 3.45
N SER A 217 12.05 -4.91 4.79
CA SER A 217 12.31 -6.16 5.49
C SER A 217 11.06 -6.71 6.15
N PHE A 218 10.87 -8.02 6.04
CA PHE A 218 9.76 -8.78 6.63
C PHE A 218 10.31 -9.73 7.67
N ASN A 219 9.94 -9.51 8.93
CA ASN A 219 10.57 -10.19 10.05
C ASN A 219 9.53 -10.77 11.00
N ALA A 220 9.71 -12.02 11.38
CA ALA A 220 8.90 -12.69 12.37
C ALA A 220 9.74 -13.13 13.58
N PRO A 221 9.24 -12.98 14.83
CA PRO A 221 9.97 -13.43 16.01
C PRO A 221 9.95 -14.96 16.12
N ILE A 222 11.09 -15.54 16.45
CA ILE A 222 11.21 -16.94 16.86
C ILE A 222 10.80 -17.01 18.34
N MET A 223 9.59 -17.51 18.60
CA MET A 223 9.02 -17.59 19.96
C MET A 223 8.99 -19.03 20.46
N VAL A 224 9.63 -19.30 21.59
CA VAL A 224 9.64 -20.63 22.21
C VAL A 224 9.20 -20.53 23.66
N GLY A 225 8.10 -21.19 24.02
CA GLY A 225 7.55 -21.12 25.36
C GLY A 225 7.16 -19.70 25.81
N GLY A 226 6.79 -18.82 24.86
CA GLY A 226 6.46 -17.41 25.09
C GLY A 226 7.68 -16.50 25.27
N GLN A 227 8.89 -17.01 25.06
CA GLN A 227 10.12 -16.23 25.13
C GLN A 227 10.66 -15.95 23.72
N PHE A 228 11.13 -14.74 23.50
CA PHE A 228 11.86 -14.37 22.29
C PHE A 228 13.21 -15.09 22.25
N ARG A 229 13.50 -15.77 21.14
CA ARG A 229 14.75 -16.51 20.92
C ARG A 229 15.54 -15.97 19.73
N GLY A 230 14.94 -15.14 18.91
CA GLY A 230 15.54 -14.59 17.73
C GLY A 230 14.49 -14.17 16.69
N ILE A 231 14.92 -14.01 15.46
CA ILE A 231 14.07 -13.67 14.33
C ILE A 231 14.33 -14.59 13.13
N ALA A 232 13.35 -14.67 12.24
CA ALA A 232 13.56 -15.04 10.86
C ALA A 232 13.02 -13.93 9.95
N GLY A 233 13.69 -13.67 8.85
CA GLY A 233 13.32 -12.59 7.96
C GLY A 233 13.78 -12.78 6.52
N ASN A 234 13.27 -11.90 5.67
CA ASN A 234 13.63 -11.77 4.26
C ASN A 234 13.36 -10.36 3.79
N ASP A 235 13.92 -10.00 2.64
CA ASP A 235 13.82 -8.66 2.09
C ASP A 235 13.30 -8.66 0.65
N LEU A 236 12.51 -7.63 0.33
CA LEU A 236 12.15 -7.25 -1.04
C LEU A 236 12.90 -5.98 -1.43
N ALA A 237 13.52 -5.99 -2.60
CA ALA A 237 14.05 -4.77 -3.18
C ALA A 237 12.90 -3.80 -3.52
N VAL A 238 13.11 -2.52 -3.23
CA VAL A 238 12.11 -1.48 -3.54
C VAL A 238 11.89 -1.36 -5.06
N ASP A 239 12.91 -1.63 -5.87
CA ASP A 239 12.78 -1.69 -7.33
C ASP A 239 11.69 -2.68 -7.80
N PHE A 240 11.55 -3.83 -7.11
CA PHE A 240 10.48 -4.78 -7.40
C PHE A 240 9.08 -4.19 -7.13
N ILE A 241 8.93 -3.44 -6.04
CA ILE A 241 7.66 -2.76 -5.71
C ILE A 241 7.39 -1.62 -6.70
N GLN A 242 8.43 -0.91 -7.14
CA GLN A 242 8.32 0.11 -8.18
C GLN A 242 7.82 -0.49 -9.50
N ASP A 243 8.35 -1.61 -9.93
CA ASP A 243 7.93 -2.29 -11.17
C ASP A 243 6.47 -2.74 -11.11
N LEU A 244 6.00 -3.20 -9.94
CA LEU A 244 4.59 -3.51 -9.71
C LEU A 244 3.71 -2.26 -9.91
N LEU A 245 4.12 -1.13 -9.31
CA LEU A 245 3.37 0.11 -9.39
C LEU A 245 3.32 0.66 -10.83
N VAL A 246 4.45 0.63 -11.53
CA VAL A 246 4.55 1.05 -12.95
C VAL A 246 3.67 0.16 -13.85
N SER A 247 3.60 -1.13 -13.57
CA SER A 247 2.74 -2.04 -14.31
C SER A 247 1.26 -1.75 -14.06
N ALA A 248 0.90 -1.47 -12.81
CA ALA A 248 -0.46 -1.09 -12.41
C ALA A 248 -0.89 0.23 -13.06
N ASP A 249 -0.01 1.23 -13.10
CA ASP A 249 -0.27 2.54 -13.70
C ASP A 249 -0.60 2.43 -15.20
N LYS A 250 0.16 1.62 -15.94
CA LYS A 250 -0.09 1.39 -17.36
C LYS A 250 -1.47 0.80 -17.67
N GLU A 251 -2.02 0.02 -16.75
CA GLU A 251 -3.35 -0.58 -16.89
C GLU A 251 -4.47 0.39 -16.49
N LEU A 252 -4.14 1.45 -15.73
CA LEU A 252 -5.10 2.44 -15.26
C LEU A 252 -5.16 3.62 -16.23
N TYR A 253 -6.31 3.83 -16.85
CA TYR A 253 -6.56 4.98 -17.75
C TYR A 253 -5.44 5.21 -18.79
N GLU A 254 -4.88 4.10 -19.33
CA GLU A 254 -3.80 4.12 -20.33
C GLU A 254 -2.51 4.83 -19.84
N GLY A 255 -2.25 4.79 -18.53
CA GLY A 255 -1.09 5.46 -17.92
C GLY A 255 -1.25 6.99 -17.80
N ALA A 256 -2.49 7.48 -17.82
CA ALA A 256 -2.75 8.92 -17.67
C ALA A 256 -2.66 9.42 -16.22
N GLY A 257 -2.47 8.51 -15.26
CA GLY A 257 -2.38 8.82 -13.84
C GLY A 257 -0.97 8.87 -13.30
N GLU A 258 -0.88 9.02 -11.99
CA GLU A 258 0.34 8.88 -11.20
C GLU A 258 0.01 8.00 -9.99
N LEU A 259 0.86 7.01 -9.71
CA LEU A 259 0.72 6.17 -8.53
C LEU A 259 1.93 6.36 -7.62
N ALA A 260 1.65 6.44 -6.32
CA ALA A 260 2.68 6.43 -5.29
C ALA A 260 2.33 5.45 -4.18
N LEU A 261 3.34 4.82 -3.59
CA LEU A 261 3.21 4.05 -2.37
C LEU A 261 4.03 4.74 -1.29
N ILE A 262 3.39 5.08 -0.17
CA ILE A 262 3.98 5.85 0.93
C ILE A 262 4.06 4.96 2.16
N SER A 263 5.23 4.92 2.80
CA SER A 263 5.49 4.15 4.03
C SER A 263 4.99 4.85 5.30
N ASN A 264 5.08 4.15 6.45
CA ASN A 264 4.71 4.72 7.77
C ASN A 264 5.52 5.99 8.10
N ASN A 265 6.79 6.05 7.71
CA ASN A 265 7.67 7.20 7.90
C ASN A 265 7.45 8.30 6.85
N GLN A 266 6.33 8.25 6.11
CA GLN A 266 5.96 9.22 5.07
C GLN A 266 7.04 9.35 3.97
N ARG A 267 7.68 8.24 3.59
CA ARG A 267 8.63 8.18 2.49
C ARG A 267 8.04 7.44 1.31
N LEU A 268 8.48 7.81 0.13
CA LEU A 268 8.10 7.13 -1.11
C LEU A 268 8.77 5.76 -1.17
N VAL A 269 7.96 4.71 -1.16
CA VAL A 269 8.38 3.33 -1.43
C VAL A 269 8.45 3.10 -2.93
N ALA A 270 7.49 3.65 -3.66
CA ALA A 270 7.43 3.62 -5.12
C ALA A 270 6.72 4.87 -5.65
N TYR A 271 7.09 5.34 -6.85
CA TYR A 271 6.46 6.49 -7.49
C TYR A 271 6.60 6.41 -9.00
N THR A 272 5.48 6.37 -9.72
CA THR A 272 5.50 6.11 -11.17
C THR A 272 5.98 7.29 -12.00
N LYS A 273 5.82 8.52 -11.50
CA LYS A 273 6.20 9.74 -12.23
C LYS A 273 7.70 10.01 -12.19
N ASP A 274 8.36 9.78 -11.04
CA ASP A 274 9.78 10.04 -10.87
C ASP A 274 10.43 9.07 -9.87
N ALA A 275 11.05 8.02 -10.39
CA ALA A 275 11.75 7.02 -9.58
C ALA A 275 12.94 7.59 -8.78
N SER A 276 13.47 8.78 -9.12
CA SER A 276 14.57 9.41 -8.37
C SER A 276 14.15 9.93 -6.99
N LEU A 277 12.85 10.01 -6.73
CA LEU A 277 12.26 10.40 -5.44
C LEU A 277 12.02 9.22 -4.49
N ILE A 278 12.25 7.99 -4.93
CA ILE A 278 12.10 6.81 -4.07
C ILE A 278 13.07 6.90 -2.87
N GLY A 279 12.56 6.60 -1.68
CA GLY A 279 13.26 6.74 -0.40
C GLY A 279 13.23 8.16 0.19
N LYS A 280 12.82 9.17 -0.57
CA LYS A 280 12.71 10.55 -0.10
C LYS A 280 11.36 10.82 0.58
N PRO A 281 11.22 11.91 1.35
CA PRO A 281 9.94 12.31 1.91
C PRO A 281 8.85 12.45 0.83
N ALA A 282 7.67 11.93 1.07
CA ALA A 282 6.55 12.02 0.14
C ALA A 282 6.14 13.47 -0.15
N SER A 283 6.40 14.39 0.78
CA SER A 283 6.17 15.84 0.61
C SER A 283 7.01 16.49 -0.51
N GLU A 284 8.04 15.81 -1.02
CA GLU A 284 8.78 16.28 -2.20
C GLU A 284 8.02 16.02 -3.52
N ALA A 285 7.07 15.10 -3.53
CA ALA A 285 6.31 14.70 -4.71
C ALA A 285 4.85 15.17 -4.67
N MET A 286 4.25 15.28 -3.48
CA MET A 286 2.83 15.57 -3.31
C MET A 286 2.55 16.32 -2.01
N ASP A 287 1.41 17.00 -1.96
CA ASP A 287 0.97 17.64 -0.72
C ASP A 287 0.45 16.57 0.27
N THR A 288 1.22 16.36 1.34
CA THR A 288 0.88 15.45 2.44
C THR A 288 0.41 16.21 3.69
N SER A 289 0.13 17.50 3.56
CA SER A 289 -0.21 18.37 4.72
C SER A 289 -1.63 18.19 5.23
N ASP A 290 -2.50 17.46 4.52
CA ASP A 290 -3.87 17.18 4.97
C ASP A 290 -3.90 16.14 6.11
N ASN A 291 -3.84 16.68 7.33
CA ASN A 291 -3.90 15.87 8.55
C ASN A 291 -5.19 15.05 8.71
N ASP A 292 -6.29 15.45 8.06
CA ASP A 292 -7.56 14.72 8.14
C ASP A 292 -7.52 13.46 7.26
N SER A 293 -6.98 13.57 6.06
CA SER A 293 -6.73 12.42 5.17
C SER A 293 -5.78 11.41 5.82
N LEU A 294 -4.68 11.86 6.41
CA LEU A 294 -3.74 10.98 7.11
C LEU A 294 -4.38 10.27 8.31
N ARG A 295 -5.27 10.95 9.04
CA ARG A 295 -5.99 10.37 10.18
C ARG A 295 -6.99 9.30 9.75
N LYS A 296 -7.73 9.51 8.66
CA LYS A 296 -8.64 8.53 8.08
C LYS A 296 -7.88 7.30 7.56
N LEU A 297 -6.77 7.51 6.86
CA LEU A 297 -5.89 6.42 6.43
C LEU A 297 -5.37 5.58 7.60
N ALA A 298 -4.96 6.24 8.70
CA ALA A 298 -4.54 5.55 9.91
C ALA A 298 -5.67 4.73 10.56
N ALA A 299 -6.93 5.13 10.33
CA ALA A 299 -8.13 4.38 10.74
C ALA A 299 -8.52 3.26 9.74
N GLY A 300 -7.80 3.14 8.60
CA GLY A 300 -8.09 2.16 7.55
C GLY A 300 -9.19 2.60 6.57
N GLU A 301 -9.53 3.89 6.55
CA GLU A 301 -10.55 4.46 5.68
C GLU A 301 -9.92 5.08 4.43
N PRO A 302 -10.43 4.78 3.21
CA PRO A 302 -9.98 5.44 2.00
C PRO A 302 -10.45 6.91 1.98
N VAL A 303 -9.63 7.78 1.37
CA VAL A 303 -9.93 9.20 1.21
C VAL A 303 -9.88 9.56 -0.28
N ILE A 304 -10.84 10.37 -0.73
CA ILE A 304 -10.85 10.96 -2.07
C ILE A 304 -10.83 12.48 -1.90
N ASN A 305 -9.84 13.09 -2.48
CA ASN A 305 -9.70 14.54 -2.59
C ASN A 305 -9.91 14.92 -4.06
N ARG A 306 -10.65 16.00 -4.28
CA ARG A 306 -10.90 16.54 -5.61
C ARG A 306 -10.31 17.95 -5.70
N ASP A 307 -9.43 18.16 -6.64
CA ASP A 307 -8.88 19.46 -7.00
C ASP A 307 -9.45 19.89 -8.36
N ASP A 308 -10.47 20.74 -8.33
CA ASP A 308 -11.10 21.26 -9.54
C ASP A 308 -10.23 22.32 -10.24
N GLU A 309 -9.29 22.96 -9.52
CA GLU A 309 -8.40 23.98 -10.10
C GLU A 309 -7.32 23.31 -10.95
N GLN A 310 -6.76 22.23 -10.46
CA GLN A 310 -5.77 21.42 -11.20
C GLN A 310 -6.45 20.39 -12.12
N GLY A 311 -7.72 20.11 -11.92
CA GLY A 311 -8.47 19.12 -12.68
C GLY A 311 -8.07 17.70 -12.35
N GLU A 312 -7.75 17.42 -11.09
CA GLU A 312 -7.24 16.14 -10.61
C GLU A 312 -8.09 15.55 -9.48
N LEU A 313 -8.07 14.23 -9.39
CA LEU A 313 -8.62 13.43 -8.29
C LEU A 313 -7.47 12.70 -7.62
N GLU A 314 -7.36 12.81 -6.31
CA GLU A 314 -6.42 12.07 -5.49
C GLU A 314 -7.16 11.07 -4.61
N ILE A 315 -6.76 9.80 -4.70
CA ILE A 315 -7.32 8.73 -3.89
C ILE A 315 -6.21 8.19 -3.01
N PHE A 316 -6.38 8.26 -1.71
CA PHE A 316 -5.51 7.62 -0.73
C PHE A 316 -6.19 6.33 -0.26
N TYR A 317 -5.51 5.21 -0.44
CA TYR A 317 -6.03 3.91 -0.02
C TYR A 317 -5.05 3.20 0.92
N PRO A 318 -5.52 2.68 2.08
CA PRO A 318 -4.63 2.02 3.04
C PRO A 318 -4.10 0.70 2.48
N VAL A 319 -2.82 0.42 2.72
CA VAL A 319 -2.16 -0.86 2.47
C VAL A 319 -1.69 -1.41 3.80
N THR A 320 -2.15 -2.59 4.16
CA THR A 320 -1.79 -3.29 5.40
C THR A 320 -1.13 -4.61 5.08
N VAL A 321 -0.37 -5.18 6.02
CA VAL A 321 0.25 -6.50 5.89
C VAL A 321 -0.08 -7.32 7.12
N GLY A 322 -1.00 -8.26 6.99
CA GLY A 322 -1.44 -9.12 8.09
C GLY A 322 -1.77 -8.34 9.37
N ASP A 323 -1.36 -8.88 10.52
CA ASP A 323 -1.48 -8.23 11.86
C ASP A 323 -0.17 -7.50 12.25
N THR A 324 0.46 -6.84 11.28
CA THR A 324 1.66 -6.03 11.52
C THR A 324 1.31 -4.56 11.79
N ASN A 325 2.33 -3.77 12.12
CA ASN A 325 2.21 -2.33 12.33
C ASN A 325 2.10 -1.52 11.02
N VAL A 326 2.10 -2.15 9.86
CA VAL A 326 2.10 -1.46 8.57
C VAL A 326 0.77 -0.77 8.31
N LYS A 327 0.89 0.53 8.02
CA LYS A 327 -0.19 1.40 7.54
C LYS A 327 0.36 2.26 6.42
N TRP A 328 0.73 1.61 5.32
CA TRP A 328 1.17 2.31 4.14
C TRP A 328 -0.02 2.89 3.38
N ALA A 329 0.23 3.87 2.55
CA ALA A 329 -0.79 4.49 1.72
C ALA A 329 -0.45 4.31 0.24
N LEU A 330 -1.38 3.72 -0.50
CA LEU A 330 -1.38 3.79 -1.96
C LEU A 330 -2.10 5.08 -2.36
N VAL A 331 -1.44 5.92 -3.13
CA VAL A 331 -2.00 7.16 -3.68
C VAL A 331 -2.16 7.00 -5.18
N LEU A 332 -3.37 7.28 -5.66
CA LEU A 332 -3.69 7.38 -7.08
C LEU A 332 -4.05 8.83 -7.37
N LYS A 333 -3.33 9.44 -8.29
CA LYS A 333 -3.61 10.80 -8.78
C LYS A 333 -4.04 10.72 -10.25
N LEU A 334 -5.28 11.09 -10.53
CA LEU A 334 -5.92 10.85 -11.81
C LEU A 334 -6.49 12.14 -12.39
N PRO A 335 -6.25 12.47 -13.68
CA PRO A 335 -6.90 13.58 -14.34
C PRO A 335 -8.42 13.37 -14.40
N ILE A 336 -9.21 14.34 -13.92
CA ILE A 336 -10.69 14.29 -13.96
C ILE A 336 -11.17 13.99 -15.39
N LYS A 337 -10.51 14.58 -16.41
CA LYS A 337 -10.88 14.35 -17.82
C LYS A 337 -10.75 12.88 -18.24
N ALA A 338 -9.71 12.17 -17.79
CA ALA A 338 -9.51 10.75 -18.10
C ALA A 338 -10.60 9.90 -17.46
N VAL A 339 -10.90 10.15 -16.19
CA VAL A 339 -11.96 9.46 -15.45
C VAL A 339 -13.33 9.69 -16.09
N MET A 340 -13.62 10.92 -16.53
CA MET A 340 -14.90 11.26 -17.19
C MET A 340 -15.03 10.66 -18.59
N ALA A 341 -13.94 10.62 -19.37
CA ALA A 341 -13.95 10.01 -20.70
C ALA A 341 -14.29 8.51 -20.65
N ASP A 342 -13.69 7.80 -19.71
CA ASP A 342 -13.97 6.37 -19.49
C ASP A 342 -15.43 6.10 -19.09
N LEU A 343 -16.02 6.97 -18.28
CA LEU A 343 -17.44 6.90 -17.92
C LEU A 343 -18.38 7.11 -19.11
N HIS A 344 -18.07 8.06 -19.99
CA HIS A 344 -18.85 8.28 -21.21
C HIS A 344 -18.79 7.07 -22.15
N THR A 345 -17.64 6.45 -22.28
CA THR A 345 -17.47 5.22 -23.07
C THR A 345 -18.32 4.09 -22.48
N LEU A 346 -18.22 3.87 -21.16
CA LEU A 346 -19.02 2.86 -20.47
C LEU A 346 -20.52 3.09 -20.62
N GLN A 347 -20.97 4.34 -20.50
CA GLN A 347 -22.39 4.71 -20.67
C GLN A 347 -22.88 4.44 -22.10
N SER A 348 -22.05 4.75 -23.08
CA SER A 348 -22.33 4.48 -24.50
C SER A 348 -22.45 2.98 -24.76
N ASP A 349 -21.54 2.17 -24.23
CA ASP A 349 -21.53 0.71 -24.37
C ASP A 349 -22.74 0.06 -23.70
N LEU A 350 -23.15 0.54 -22.51
CA LEU A 350 -24.33 0.07 -21.80
C LEU A 350 -25.63 0.41 -22.58
N SER A 351 -25.70 1.60 -23.14
CA SER A 351 -26.85 2.02 -23.96
C SER A 351 -26.96 1.16 -25.24
N ALA A 352 -25.82 0.92 -25.91
CA ALA A 352 -25.79 0.07 -27.09
C ALA A 352 -26.22 -1.39 -26.81
N ARG A 353 -25.86 -1.91 -25.62
CA ARG A 353 -26.32 -3.27 -25.19
C ARG A 353 -27.75 -3.34 -24.72
N ALA A 354 -28.34 -2.23 -24.25
CA ALA A 354 -29.75 -2.16 -23.85
C ALA A 354 -30.68 -2.07 -25.05
N ASP A 355 -30.16 -1.56 -26.19
CA ASP A 355 -30.91 -1.40 -27.45
C ASP A 355 -30.78 -2.62 -28.38
N ALA A 356 -29.96 -3.62 -28.03
CA ALA A 356 -29.73 -4.88 -28.75
C ALA A 356 -30.51 -6.03 -28.15
#